data_ca37197881fd89c546d95c7a8124b79b
#
_entry.id   ca37197881fd89c546d95c7a8124b79b
#
_cell.length_a   1.000
_cell.length_b   1.000
_cell.length_c   1.000
_cell.angle_alpha   90.00
_cell.angle_beta   90.00
_cell.angle_gamma   90.00
#
_symmetry.space_group_name_H-M   'P 1'
#
loop_
_entity.id
_entity.type
_entity.pdbx_description
1 polymer ?
#
loop_
_entity_poly.entity_id
_entity_poly.type
_entity_poly.pdbx_seq_one_letter_code
_entity_poly.pdbx_strand_id
1 'polypeptide(L)'
;MNFVDVAVPSPLRSAFTYRNNTGENLVGRRVLVEFGRRKLVGVVTADRDDYKGEYKIKDILQTLDYDPTFSKAQLLTIKKISDHYMHPIGMVLEAFLPTMLRKAKTQLDLSKYSSDTCDLDINEDNFHELTSDQKSCLEKLRIMTGSPFYLV
;
A
#
# COMPACT_ATOMS: atom_id res chain seq x y z
N MET A 1 -10.67 -11.54 -20.14
CA MET A 1 -9.89 -10.30 -20.02
C MET A 1 -10.31 -9.68 -18.71
N ASN A 2 -9.40 -9.41 -17.82
CA ASN A 2 -9.74 -8.86 -16.51
C ASN A 2 -9.47 -7.36 -16.49
N PHE A 3 -10.33 -6.63 -15.82
CA PHE A 3 -10.16 -5.20 -15.60
C PHE A 3 -9.81 -4.95 -14.14
N VAL A 4 -9.15 -3.84 -13.86
CA VAL A 4 -8.79 -3.45 -12.51
C VAL A 4 -9.03 -1.96 -12.32
N ASP A 5 -9.45 -1.60 -11.12
CA ASP A 5 -9.54 -0.21 -10.72
C ASP A 5 -8.21 0.23 -10.11
N VAL A 6 -7.63 1.27 -10.69
CA VAL A 6 -6.35 1.84 -10.26
C VAL A 6 -6.57 3.24 -9.71
N ALA A 7 -6.18 3.45 -8.48
CA ALA A 7 -6.14 4.77 -7.89
C ALA A 7 -4.80 5.43 -8.22
N VAL A 8 -4.85 6.55 -8.96
CA VAL A 8 -3.68 7.35 -9.34
C VAL A 8 -3.64 8.66 -8.56
N PRO A 9 -2.46 9.23 -8.26
CA PRO A 9 -2.33 10.52 -7.59
C PRO A 9 -2.83 11.66 -8.50
N SER A 10 -4.12 11.89 -8.43
CA SER A 10 -4.83 12.92 -9.18
C SER A 10 -5.91 13.55 -8.32
N PRO A 11 -6.33 14.80 -8.60
CA PRO A 11 -7.39 15.46 -7.84
C PRO A 11 -8.78 14.89 -8.12
N LEU A 12 -8.88 13.81 -8.89
CA LEU A 12 -10.14 13.15 -9.20
C LEU A 12 -10.47 12.10 -8.15
N ARG A 13 -11.71 12.08 -7.68
CA ARG A 13 -12.15 11.25 -6.57
C ARG A 13 -12.19 9.75 -6.86
N SER A 14 -12.44 9.39 -8.11
CA SER A 14 -12.63 8.00 -8.52
C SER A 14 -11.32 7.31 -8.87
N ALA A 15 -11.24 6.01 -8.62
CA ALA A 15 -10.27 5.15 -9.28
C ALA A 15 -10.63 5.01 -10.77
N PHE A 16 -9.64 4.66 -11.59
CA PHE A 16 -9.79 4.54 -13.04
C PHE A 16 -9.62 3.09 -13.45
N THR A 17 -10.47 2.64 -14.35
CA THR A 17 -10.42 1.26 -14.83
C THR A 17 -9.38 1.10 -15.93
N TYR A 18 -8.51 0.11 -15.77
CA TYR A 18 -7.50 -0.31 -16.73
C TYR A 18 -7.66 -1.78 -17.08
N ARG A 19 -7.13 -2.18 -18.24
CA ARG A 19 -7.08 -3.59 -18.62
C ARG A 19 -5.87 -4.25 -17.98
N ASN A 20 -6.11 -5.39 -17.33
CA ASN A 20 -5.08 -6.26 -16.80
C ASN A 20 -4.80 -7.36 -17.82
N ASN A 21 -3.62 -7.31 -18.44
CA ASN A 21 -3.19 -8.29 -19.44
C ASN A 21 -2.37 -9.44 -18.83
N THR A 22 -2.04 -9.39 -17.53
CA THR A 22 -1.20 -10.41 -16.88
C THR A 22 -1.99 -11.65 -16.46
N GLY A 23 -3.29 -11.51 -16.24
CA GLY A 23 -4.14 -12.58 -15.70
C GLY A 23 -3.95 -12.82 -14.19
N GLU A 24 -3.02 -12.12 -13.54
CA GLU A 24 -2.78 -12.23 -12.11
C GLU A 24 -3.68 -11.30 -11.30
N ASN A 25 -3.88 -11.63 -10.02
CA ASN A 25 -4.51 -10.72 -9.08
C ASN A 25 -3.50 -9.62 -8.70
N LEU A 26 -3.82 -8.38 -9.09
CA LEU A 26 -2.96 -7.22 -8.86
C LEU A 26 -3.40 -6.34 -7.68
N VAL A 27 -4.45 -6.71 -6.95
CA VAL A 27 -4.99 -5.90 -5.84
C VAL A 27 -3.92 -5.64 -4.79
N GLY A 28 -3.71 -4.36 -4.46
CA GLY A 28 -2.71 -3.88 -3.52
C GLY A 28 -1.32 -3.65 -4.13
N ARG A 29 -1.08 -4.05 -5.38
CA ARG A 29 0.20 -3.83 -6.07
C ARG A 29 0.25 -2.45 -6.71
N ARG A 30 1.46 -1.90 -6.81
CA ARG A 30 1.71 -0.70 -7.58
C ARG A 30 1.85 -1.05 -9.05
N VAL A 31 1.27 -0.21 -9.88
CA VAL A 31 1.31 -0.34 -11.34
C VAL A 31 1.67 0.97 -12.00
N LEU A 32 2.35 0.91 -13.12
CA LEU A 32 2.58 2.06 -13.98
C LEU A 32 1.47 2.12 -15.01
N VAL A 33 0.78 3.25 -15.07
CA VAL A 33 -0.33 3.46 -16.00
C VAL A 33 -0.18 4.78 -16.74
N GLU A 34 -0.78 4.85 -17.92
CA GLU A 34 -0.89 6.09 -18.66
C GLU A 34 -2.16 6.83 -18.24
N PHE A 35 -1.98 8.02 -17.66
CA PHE A 35 -3.06 8.91 -17.25
C PHE A 35 -2.97 10.24 -18.00
N GLY A 36 -3.92 10.49 -18.87
CA GLY A 36 -3.82 11.60 -19.82
C GLY A 36 -2.61 11.43 -20.74
N ARG A 37 -1.67 12.38 -20.67
CA ARG A 37 -0.38 12.39 -21.39
C ARG A 37 0.80 12.01 -20.49
N ARG A 38 0.55 11.63 -19.24
CA ARG A 38 1.59 11.34 -18.24
C ARG A 38 1.56 9.86 -17.87
N LYS A 39 2.71 9.33 -17.49
CA LYS A 39 2.82 8.02 -16.85
C LYS A 39 2.85 8.24 -15.34
N LEU A 40 1.94 7.61 -14.63
CA LEU A 40 1.81 7.72 -13.18
C LEU A 40 1.89 6.33 -12.53
N VAL A 41 2.43 6.31 -11.32
CA VAL A 41 2.35 5.14 -10.45
C VAL A 41 1.01 5.21 -9.74
N GLY A 42 0.21 4.17 -9.91
CA GLY A 42 -1.04 3.97 -9.19
C GLY A 42 -1.02 2.69 -8.38
N VAL A 43 -2.03 2.49 -7.57
CA VAL A 43 -2.25 1.27 -6.80
C VAL A 43 -3.56 0.63 -7.24
N VAL A 44 -3.52 -0.68 -7.49
CA VAL A 44 -4.74 -1.44 -7.82
C VAL A 44 -5.58 -1.59 -6.56
N THR A 45 -6.81 -1.11 -6.60
CA THR A 45 -7.73 -1.12 -5.46
C THR A 45 -8.76 -2.24 -5.52
N ALA A 46 -9.13 -2.67 -6.72
CA ALA A 46 -10.10 -3.73 -6.92
C ALA A 46 -9.92 -4.41 -8.29
N ASP A 47 -10.28 -5.69 -8.37
CA ASP A 47 -10.50 -6.40 -9.63
C ASP A 47 -11.93 -6.20 -10.12
N ARG A 48 -12.12 -6.23 -11.44
CA ARG A 48 -13.42 -6.21 -12.11
C ARG A 48 -13.48 -7.26 -13.20
N ASP A 49 -14.58 -7.98 -13.25
CA ASP A 49 -14.84 -8.96 -14.31
C ASP A 49 -15.38 -8.28 -15.57
N ASP A 50 -16.03 -7.15 -15.43
CA ASP A 50 -16.76 -6.46 -16.50
C ASP A 50 -16.51 -4.95 -16.46
N TYR A 51 -16.53 -4.36 -17.66
CA TYR A 51 -16.48 -2.91 -17.86
C TYR A 51 -17.62 -2.45 -18.77
N LYS A 52 -18.48 -1.62 -18.22
CA LYS A 52 -19.65 -1.07 -18.93
C LYS A 52 -19.52 0.42 -19.29
N GLY A 53 -18.31 0.95 -19.33
CA GLY A 53 -18.06 2.35 -19.65
C GLY A 53 -17.96 2.61 -21.14
N GLU A 54 -18.25 3.86 -21.55
CA GLU A 54 -18.17 4.32 -22.94
C GLU A 54 -16.74 4.71 -23.37
N TYR A 55 -15.79 4.79 -22.41
CA TYR A 55 -14.43 5.25 -22.68
C TYR A 55 -13.51 4.12 -23.12
N LYS A 56 -12.59 4.42 -24.05
CA LYS A 56 -11.54 3.49 -24.43
C LYS A 56 -10.63 3.18 -23.24
N ILE A 57 -10.63 1.92 -22.80
CA ILE A 57 -9.79 1.46 -21.72
C ILE A 57 -8.34 1.38 -22.18
N LYS A 58 -7.43 1.88 -21.36
CA LYS A 58 -5.98 1.74 -21.53
C LYS A 58 -5.49 0.51 -20.78
N ASP A 59 -4.37 -0.02 -21.23
CA ASP A 59 -3.70 -1.15 -20.59
C ASP A 59 -2.81 -0.67 -19.45
N ILE A 60 -2.57 -1.54 -18.46
CA ILE A 60 -1.48 -1.36 -17.51
C ILE A 60 -0.17 -1.46 -18.29
N LEU A 61 0.71 -0.46 -18.14
CA LEU A 61 2.01 -0.46 -18.82
C LEU A 61 2.99 -1.44 -18.18
N GLN A 62 3.00 -1.50 -16.83
CA GLN A 62 3.91 -2.33 -16.07
C GLN A 62 3.38 -2.58 -14.66
N THR A 63 3.52 -3.80 -14.16
CA THR A 63 3.40 -4.12 -12.73
C THR A 63 4.76 -3.86 -12.07
N LEU A 64 4.75 -3.10 -10.97
CA LEU A 64 5.98 -2.68 -10.29
C LEU A 64 6.36 -3.59 -9.13
N ASP A 65 5.41 -4.30 -8.54
CA ASP A 65 5.59 -5.15 -7.37
C ASP A 65 5.21 -6.59 -7.67
N TYR A 66 5.94 -7.55 -7.09
CA TYR A 66 5.55 -8.96 -7.08
C TYR A 66 4.49 -9.23 -6.03
N ASP A 67 4.69 -8.67 -4.83
CA ASP A 67 3.78 -8.80 -3.70
C ASP A 67 2.93 -7.54 -3.53
N PRO A 68 1.74 -7.65 -2.92
CA PRO A 68 0.93 -6.49 -2.61
C PRO A 68 1.66 -5.53 -1.67
N THR A 69 1.86 -4.28 -2.09
CA THR A 69 2.37 -3.19 -1.23
C THR A 69 1.35 -2.82 -0.14
N PHE A 70 0.06 -2.99 -0.45
CA PHE A 70 -1.03 -2.76 0.49
C PHE A 70 -1.87 -4.02 0.66
N SER A 71 -2.11 -4.41 1.91
CA SER A 71 -3.07 -5.46 2.24
C SER A 71 -4.51 -4.99 1.99
N LYS A 72 -5.45 -5.94 1.90
CA LYS A 72 -6.88 -5.63 1.76
C LYS A 72 -7.41 -4.77 2.92
N ALA A 73 -6.94 -5.01 4.15
CA ALA A 73 -7.33 -4.23 5.33
C ALA A 73 -6.85 -2.78 5.23
N GLN A 74 -5.61 -2.57 4.78
CA GLN A 74 -5.07 -1.22 4.55
C GLN A 74 -5.84 -0.48 3.45
N LEU A 75 -6.14 -1.13 2.33
CA LEU A 75 -6.94 -0.53 1.26
C LEU A 75 -8.35 -0.13 1.73
N LEU A 76 -8.97 -0.96 2.58
CA LEU A 76 -10.27 -0.63 3.18
C LEU A 76 -10.17 0.59 4.10
N THR A 77 -9.13 0.67 4.91
CA THR A 77 -8.87 1.83 5.79
C THR A 77 -8.65 3.10 4.97
N ILE A 78 -7.82 3.03 3.92
CA ILE A 78 -7.54 4.15 3.01
C ILE A 78 -8.83 4.62 2.33
N LYS A 79 -9.68 3.67 1.90
CA LYS A 79 -10.98 4.00 1.34
C LYS A 79 -11.86 4.73 2.35
N LYS A 80 -11.95 4.27 3.59
CA LYS A 80 -12.71 4.94 4.67
C LYS A 80 -12.18 6.36 4.93
N ILE A 81 -10.87 6.56 4.95
CA ILE A 81 -10.24 7.88 5.10
C ILE A 81 -10.64 8.78 3.91
N SER A 82 -10.51 8.29 2.68
CA SER A 82 -10.90 9.01 1.47
C SER A 82 -12.38 9.43 1.52
N ASP A 83 -13.27 8.53 1.91
CA ASP A 83 -14.70 8.79 1.98
C ASP A 83 -15.04 9.79 3.11
N HIS A 84 -14.41 9.65 4.29
CA HIS A 84 -14.64 10.50 5.45
C HIS A 84 -14.20 11.94 5.22
N TYR A 85 -13.01 12.14 4.66
CA TYR A 85 -12.46 13.47 4.40
C TYR A 85 -12.81 14.00 3.01
N MET A 86 -13.62 13.30 2.24
CA MET A 86 -13.98 13.66 0.87
C MET A 86 -12.76 13.91 -0.03
N HIS A 87 -11.64 13.24 0.27
CA HIS A 87 -10.36 13.44 -0.42
C HIS A 87 -10.13 12.37 -1.50
N PRO A 88 -9.51 12.71 -2.67
CA PRO A 88 -9.25 11.75 -3.74
C PRO A 88 -8.45 10.54 -3.26
N ILE A 89 -8.96 9.34 -3.52
CA ILE A 89 -8.35 8.09 -3.02
C ILE A 89 -6.89 7.91 -3.46
N GLY A 90 -6.56 8.33 -4.69
CA GLY A 90 -5.19 8.25 -5.20
C GLY A 90 -4.21 9.15 -4.45
N MET A 91 -4.65 10.33 -3.99
CA MET A 91 -3.83 11.23 -3.17
C MET A 91 -3.67 10.72 -1.75
N VAL A 92 -4.72 10.10 -1.18
CA VAL A 92 -4.62 9.43 0.11
C VAL A 92 -3.61 8.28 0.05
N LEU A 93 -3.71 7.42 -0.97
CA LEU A 93 -2.75 6.33 -1.20
C LEU A 93 -1.31 6.85 -1.37
N GLU A 94 -1.13 7.93 -2.12
CA GLU A 94 0.19 8.55 -2.29
C GLU A 94 0.79 9.00 -0.95
N ALA A 95 -0.03 9.54 -0.03
CA ALA A 95 0.43 9.94 1.30
C ALA A 95 0.90 8.76 2.16
N PHE A 96 0.30 7.57 1.97
CA PHE A 96 0.74 6.34 2.63
C PHE A 96 1.99 5.71 2.00
N LEU A 97 2.35 6.10 0.75
CA LEU A 97 3.53 5.57 0.09
C LEU A 97 4.79 6.35 0.48
N PRO A 98 5.86 5.68 0.92
CA PRO A 98 7.19 6.28 1.03
C PRO A 98 7.62 6.92 -0.29
N THR A 99 8.37 8.01 -0.23
CA THR A 99 8.76 8.80 -1.41
C THR A 99 9.46 7.97 -2.49
N MET A 100 10.24 6.97 -2.08
CA MET A 100 10.93 6.07 -3.01
C MET A 100 9.97 5.19 -3.80
N LEU A 101 8.81 4.84 -3.23
CA LEU A 101 7.78 4.01 -3.85
C LEU A 101 6.84 4.79 -4.77
N ARG A 102 6.83 6.12 -4.69
CA ARG A 102 6.05 6.96 -5.61
C ARG A 102 6.64 7.02 -7.02
N LYS A 103 7.88 6.56 -7.18
CA LYS A 103 8.56 6.51 -8.48
C LYS A 103 8.41 5.12 -9.10
N ALA A 104 8.33 5.06 -10.44
CA ALA A 104 8.30 3.83 -11.21
C ALA A 104 9.68 3.12 -11.20
N LYS A 105 10.15 2.67 -10.04
CA LYS A 105 11.28 1.76 -9.94
C LYS A 105 10.72 0.35 -9.95
N THR A 106 11.18 -0.45 -10.90
CA THR A 106 10.99 -1.89 -10.91
C THR A 106 11.68 -2.46 -9.68
N GLN A 107 10.92 -3.07 -8.79
CA GLN A 107 11.33 -3.77 -7.59
C GLN A 107 12.03 -2.93 -6.51
N LEU A 108 11.43 -2.92 -5.35
CA LEU A 108 12.17 -2.83 -4.11
C LEU A 108 12.92 -4.16 -3.96
N ASP A 109 14.21 -4.11 -4.14
CA ASP A 109 15.07 -5.21 -3.75
C ASP A 109 15.17 -5.19 -2.21
N LEU A 110 14.18 -5.79 -1.57
CA LEU A 110 14.13 -5.89 -0.10
C LEU A 110 15.30 -6.75 0.42
N SER A 111 15.93 -7.55 -0.43
CA SER A 111 17.11 -8.34 -0.05
C SER A 111 18.28 -7.45 0.37
N LYS A 112 18.38 -6.23 -0.17
CA LYS A 112 19.38 -5.24 0.24
C LYS A 112 19.12 -4.63 1.62
N TYR A 113 17.88 -4.73 2.10
CA TYR A 113 17.49 -4.19 3.41
C TYR A 113 17.32 -5.30 4.45
N SER A 114 17.24 -6.57 4.04
CA SER A 114 17.16 -7.71 4.95
C SER A 114 18.55 -8.19 5.41
N SER A 115 19.63 -7.77 4.73
CA SER A 115 21.01 -8.01 5.20
C SER A 115 21.51 -6.95 6.18
N ASP A 116 20.90 -5.78 6.16
CA ASP A 116 20.96 -4.82 7.26
C ASP A 116 19.79 -5.15 8.23
N THR A 117 19.75 -6.38 8.77
CA THR A 117 19.55 -6.42 10.21
C THR A 117 20.55 -5.38 10.69
N CYS A 118 20.06 -4.21 11.10
CA CYS A 118 20.86 -3.37 11.95
C CYS A 118 21.45 -4.35 12.95
N ASP A 119 22.73 -4.67 12.81
CA ASP A 119 23.56 -4.92 13.96
C ASP A 119 23.48 -3.59 14.72
N LEU A 120 22.29 -3.34 15.26
CA LEU A 120 22.22 -2.59 16.47
C LEU A 120 23.13 -3.41 17.35
N ASP A 121 24.37 -2.96 17.53
CA ASP A 121 25.15 -3.30 18.69
C ASP A 121 24.25 -2.93 19.87
N ILE A 122 23.34 -3.85 20.16
CA ILE A 122 22.54 -3.84 21.36
C ILE A 122 23.57 -4.21 22.39
N ASN A 123 24.37 -3.21 22.79
CA ASN A 123 25.19 -3.31 23.97
C ASN A 123 24.21 -3.64 25.07
N GLU A 124 24.22 -4.87 25.52
CA GLU A 124 23.36 -5.37 26.61
C GLU A 124 23.48 -4.47 27.84
N ASP A 125 24.59 -3.75 27.97
CA ASP A 125 24.87 -2.78 29.04
C ASP A 125 23.98 -1.51 29.02
N ASN A 126 23.22 -1.25 27.95
CA ASN A 126 22.34 -0.09 27.84
C ASN A 126 20.85 -0.41 28.03
N PHE A 127 20.49 -1.64 28.36
CA PHE A 127 19.11 -1.96 28.75
C PHE A 127 18.83 -1.48 30.17
N HIS A 128 18.13 -0.37 30.27
CA HIS A 128 17.54 0.00 31.56
C HIS A 128 16.51 -1.05 31.96
N GLU A 129 16.54 -1.47 33.22
CA GLU A 129 15.51 -2.37 33.73
C GLU A 129 14.14 -1.73 33.55
N LEU A 130 13.24 -2.49 32.93
CA LEU A 130 11.86 -2.06 32.73
C LEU A 130 11.20 -1.88 34.11
N THR A 131 10.46 -0.77 34.26
CA THR A 131 9.63 -0.57 35.45
C THR A 131 8.53 -1.64 35.55
N SER A 132 7.95 -1.83 36.72
CA SER A 132 6.84 -2.76 36.96
C SER A 132 5.68 -2.55 35.98
N ASP A 133 5.36 -1.27 35.69
CA ASP A 133 4.26 -0.91 34.81
C ASP A 133 4.59 -1.22 33.34
N GLN A 134 5.82 -1.01 32.90
CA GLN A 134 6.29 -1.37 31.57
C GLN A 134 6.28 -2.89 31.37
N LYS A 135 6.71 -3.67 32.38
CA LYS A 135 6.64 -5.14 32.34
C LYS A 135 5.20 -5.62 32.24
N SER A 136 4.30 -5.06 33.05
CA SER A 136 2.86 -5.37 33.01
C SER A 136 2.22 -5.03 31.64
N CYS A 137 2.61 -3.90 31.07
CA CYS A 137 2.14 -3.47 29.75
C CYS A 137 2.62 -4.44 28.66
N LEU A 138 3.88 -4.85 28.67
CA LEU A 138 4.45 -5.81 27.72
C LEU A 138 3.79 -7.18 27.82
N GLU A 139 3.48 -7.66 29.00
CA GLU A 139 2.75 -8.93 29.18
C GLU A 139 1.34 -8.85 28.60
N LYS A 140 0.62 -7.76 28.85
CA LYS A 140 -0.70 -7.54 28.24
C LYS A 140 -0.63 -7.49 26.71
N LEU A 141 0.40 -6.84 26.14
CA LEU A 141 0.63 -6.81 24.70
C LEU A 141 0.92 -8.19 24.11
N ARG A 142 1.66 -9.05 24.82
CA ARG A 142 1.94 -10.43 24.39
C ARG A 142 0.69 -11.31 24.32
N ILE A 143 -0.28 -11.08 25.21
CA ILE A 143 -1.53 -11.87 25.29
C ILE A 143 -2.53 -11.43 24.23
N MET A 144 -2.48 -10.18 23.78
CA MET A 144 -3.43 -9.59 22.84
C MET A 144 -2.95 -9.69 21.39
N THR A 145 -2.81 -10.89 20.85
CA THR A 145 -2.54 -11.09 19.43
C THR A 145 -3.79 -10.79 18.59
N GLY A 146 -3.75 -9.72 17.80
CA GLY A 146 -4.73 -9.48 16.74
C GLY A 146 -5.69 -8.29 16.90
N SER A 147 -5.59 -7.48 17.94
CA SER A 147 -6.40 -6.26 18.09
C SER A 147 -5.53 -4.98 18.02
N PRO A 148 -6.04 -3.89 17.43
CA PRO A 148 -5.33 -2.61 17.49
C PRO A 148 -5.26 -2.10 18.93
N PHE A 149 -4.08 -1.71 19.38
CA PHE A 149 -3.87 -1.20 20.73
C PHE A 149 -3.89 0.33 20.74
N TYR A 150 -4.58 0.87 21.73
CA TYR A 150 -4.43 2.26 22.12
C TYR A 150 -3.79 2.27 23.51
N LEU A 151 -2.59 2.84 23.63
CA LEU A 151 -2.03 3.19 24.92
C LEU A 151 -2.69 4.49 25.38
N VAL A 152 -3.46 4.42 26.42
CA VAL A 152 -4.04 5.58 27.10
C VAL A 152 -3.13 5.97 28.23
#